data_7b62fdc1d0660325f2260e981d105f0e
#
_entry.id   7b62fdc1d0660325f2260e981d105f0e
#
_cell.length_a   1.000
_cell.length_b   1.000
_cell.length_c   1.000
_cell.angle_alpha   90.00
_cell.angle_beta   90.00
_cell.angle_gamma   90.00
#
_symmetry.space_group_name_H-M   'P 1'
#
loop_
_entity.id
_entity.type
_entity.pdbx_description
1 polymer ?
#
loop_
_entity_poly.entity_id
_entity_poly.type
_entity_poly.pdbx_seq_one_letter_code
_entity_poly.pdbx_strand_id
1 'polypeptide(L)'
;MPQNEMLLFCGRNRIRYCYARWGYTRGGGKTWHGGADVEGLDDTTIRMPGYGLGAGRHAISGTVVTARRVSQSTGNPTWEWGWYVCVKLDANQTPDAVNYLYFCHNAKNLAAVGQRVKTGDALAVMGNTGNAALASPPYAHCHFEVRATATGMGLNPAQYMGFENAVGTFGTAPQRFAPFSSGECLVCARGSGPLSAGDIQLLKAWAESKALYEQAVQLQPDGSALVGPLSAGDQIYFQQHNADMYAQYGVLGLTLEKYQPPKENSGRVRITTGGSRLNVRTDAGTHAVQIAQVNDGEEYPFADKQNGWYFLLLAQGAGGWVSGEYAVEV
;
A
#
# COMPACT_ATOMS: atom_id res chain seq x y z
N MET A 1 -6.66 -20.63 -0.29
CA MET A 1 -5.94 -19.38 -0.61
C MET A 1 -6.33 -18.36 0.46
N PRO A 2 -5.39 -17.66 1.09
CA PRO A 2 -5.70 -16.59 2.04
C PRO A 2 -6.59 -15.52 1.42
N GLN A 3 -7.51 -14.93 2.18
CA GLN A 3 -8.48 -13.94 1.67
C GLN A 3 -7.82 -12.74 0.98
N ASN A 4 -6.68 -12.27 1.49
CA ASN A 4 -5.94 -11.15 0.90
C ASN A 4 -5.34 -11.44 -0.48
N GLU A 5 -5.15 -12.70 -0.83
CA GLU A 5 -4.64 -13.11 -2.15
C GLU A 5 -5.74 -13.19 -3.21
N MET A 6 -7.00 -13.06 -2.82
CA MET A 6 -8.16 -13.07 -3.73
C MET A 6 -8.64 -11.66 -4.09
N LEU A 7 -7.99 -10.60 -3.61
CA LEU A 7 -8.31 -9.21 -3.93
C LEU A 7 -7.67 -8.81 -5.26
N LEU A 8 -8.02 -7.63 -5.78
CA LEU A 8 -7.40 -7.06 -6.98
C LEU A 8 -5.89 -6.85 -6.80
N PHE A 9 -5.48 -6.47 -5.59
CA PHE A 9 -4.08 -6.32 -5.18
C PHE A 9 -3.84 -7.11 -3.91
N CYS A 10 -2.67 -7.73 -3.79
CA CYS A 10 -2.28 -8.35 -2.53
C CYS A 10 -2.16 -7.29 -1.43
N GLY A 11 -2.68 -7.60 -0.24
CA GLY A 11 -2.67 -6.68 0.88
C GLY A 11 -3.85 -5.72 0.86
N ARG A 12 -3.59 -4.44 1.13
CA ARG A 12 -4.63 -3.42 1.22
C ARG A 12 -4.98 -2.83 -0.13
N ASN A 13 -6.28 -2.65 -0.34
CA ASN A 13 -6.88 -2.01 -1.49
C ASN A 13 -7.62 -0.76 -1.02
N ARG A 14 -7.65 0.32 -1.80
CA ARG A 14 -8.28 1.58 -1.41
C ARG A 14 -9.17 2.13 -2.51
N ILE A 15 -10.38 2.57 -2.13
CA ILE A 15 -11.16 3.53 -2.91
C ILE A 15 -10.99 4.89 -2.24
N ARG A 16 -10.24 5.81 -2.87
CA ARG A 16 -9.80 7.07 -2.26
C ARG A 16 -10.89 8.13 -2.20
N TYR A 17 -11.71 8.23 -3.23
CA TYR A 17 -12.64 9.34 -3.43
C TYR A 17 -14.08 8.87 -3.63
N CYS A 18 -15.05 9.70 -3.25
CA CYS A 18 -16.47 9.42 -3.50
C CYS A 18 -16.76 9.18 -4.98
N TYR A 19 -16.13 9.94 -5.88
CA TYR A 19 -16.31 9.81 -7.32
C TYR A 19 -15.60 8.58 -7.94
N ALA A 20 -14.74 7.91 -7.17
CA ALA A 20 -14.03 6.69 -7.57
C ALA A 20 -14.91 5.43 -7.41
N ARG A 21 -16.04 5.53 -6.75
CA ARG A 21 -17.00 4.43 -6.59
C ARG A 21 -17.82 4.18 -7.86
N TRP A 22 -18.23 2.95 -8.05
CA TRP A 22 -19.23 2.60 -9.05
C TRP A 22 -20.57 3.30 -8.79
N GLY A 23 -21.30 3.65 -9.88
CA GLY A 23 -22.64 4.23 -9.83
C GLY A 23 -22.67 5.72 -10.15
N TYR A 24 -23.73 6.39 -9.78
CA TYR A 24 -23.89 7.86 -9.93
C TYR A 24 -23.07 8.58 -8.84
N THR A 25 -21.77 8.70 -9.05
CA THR A 25 -20.84 9.21 -8.04
C THR A 25 -20.03 10.41 -8.50
N ARG A 26 -20.01 10.69 -9.81
CA ARG A 26 -19.31 11.83 -10.43
C ARG A 26 -20.24 13.01 -10.65
N GLY A 27 -19.69 14.22 -10.84
CA GLY A 27 -20.46 15.43 -11.12
C GLY A 27 -21.53 15.74 -10.05
N GLY A 28 -21.22 15.54 -8.76
CA GLY A 28 -22.19 15.72 -7.67
C GLY A 28 -23.30 14.67 -7.67
N GLY A 29 -23.05 13.47 -8.13
CA GLY A 29 -24.03 12.37 -8.21
C GLY A 29 -24.86 12.33 -9.50
N LYS A 30 -24.52 13.14 -10.50
CA LYS A 30 -25.25 13.25 -11.77
C LYS A 30 -24.65 12.41 -12.90
N THR A 31 -23.38 12.03 -12.78
CA THR A 31 -22.66 11.32 -13.84
C THR A 31 -22.35 9.89 -13.38
N TRP A 32 -22.61 8.95 -14.28
CA TRP A 32 -22.38 7.53 -14.07
C TRP A 32 -20.91 7.19 -14.15
N HIS A 33 -20.44 6.37 -13.21
CA HIS A 33 -19.14 5.73 -13.23
C HIS A 33 -19.32 4.21 -13.37
N GLY A 34 -18.84 3.63 -14.47
CA GLY A 34 -19.11 2.24 -14.85
C GLY A 34 -18.38 1.19 -14.01
N GLY A 35 -17.37 1.59 -13.24
CA GLY A 35 -16.56 0.71 -12.40
C GLY A 35 -16.18 1.35 -11.08
N ALA A 36 -15.20 0.78 -10.41
CA ALA A 36 -14.55 1.36 -9.24
C ALA A 36 -13.08 1.63 -9.53
N ASP A 37 -12.57 2.79 -9.08
CA ASP A 37 -11.17 3.14 -9.16
C ASP A 37 -10.49 2.67 -7.87
N VAL A 38 -9.72 1.60 -7.98
CA VAL A 38 -9.10 0.90 -6.84
C VAL A 38 -7.58 1.05 -6.89
N GLU A 39 -6.99 1.44 -5.78
CA GLU A 39 -5.54 1.53 -5.59
C GLU A 39 -5.03 0.34 -4.79
N GLY A 40 -3.92 -0.25 -5.22
CA GLY A 40 -3.13 -1.18 -4.41
C GLY A 40 -2.14 -0.39 -3.57
N LEU A 41 -2.20 -0.53 -2.25
CA LEU A 41 -1.30 0.19 -1.34
C LEU A 41 -0.01 -0.57 -1.06
N ASP A 42 -0.07 -1.89 -1.11
CA ASP A 42 1.03 -2.78 -0.74
C ASP A 42 1.67 -3.46 -1.94
N ASP A 43 0.89 -3.63 -3.01
CA ASP A 43 1.30 -4.24 -4.27
C ASP A 43 0.67 -3.44 -5.41
N THR A 44 1.40 -3.24 -6.48
CA THR A 44 0.92 -2.60 -7.72
C THR A 44 0.51 -3.62 -8.78
N THR A 45 0.70 -4.91 -8.53
CA THR A 45 0.32 -5.97 -9.44
C THR A 45 -1.17 -6.22 -9.38
N ILE A 46 -1.87 -5.90 -10.46
CA ILE A 46 -3.29 -6.22 -10.63
C ILE A 46 -3.42 -7.72 -10.88
N ARG A 47 -4.26 -8.38 -10.09
CA ARG A 47 -4.46 -9.82 -10.13
C ARG A 47 -5.89 -10.19 -10.48
N MET A 48 -6.07 -11.40 -11.00
CA MET A 48 -7.39 -11.99 -11.15
C MET A 48 -8.02 -12.14 -9.76
N PRO A 49 -9.13 -11.46 -9.47
CA PRO A 49 -9.76 -11.52 -8.15
C PRO A 49 -10.54 -12.82 -7.93
N GLY A 50 -10.98 -13.07 -6.70
CA GLY A 50 -12.01 -14.06 -6.39
C GLY A 50 -13.40 -13.42 -6.41
N TYR A 51 -14.43 -14.21 -6.14
CA TYR A 51 -15.83 -13.79 -6.01
C TYR A 51 -16.32 -13.94 -4.57
N GLY A 52 -17.11 -12.98 -4.10
CA GLY A 52 -17.74 -12.99 -2.78
C GLY A 52 -17.18 -11.94 -1.83
N LEU A 53 -17.82 -11.79 -0.69
CA LEU A 53 -17.39 -10.93 0.42
C LEU A 53 -17.03 -11.78 1.63
N GLY A 54 -16.05 -11.30 2.40
CA GLY A 54 -15.64 -11.94 3.65
C GLY A 54 -15.27 -13.42 3.52
N ALA A 55 -15.64 -14.23 4.48
CA ALA A 55 -15.29 -15.65 4.57
C ALA A 55 -15.88 -16.53 3.46
N GLY A 56 -16.94 -16.08 2.79
CA GLY A 56 -17.57 -16.78 1.66
C GLY A 56 -16.88 -16.60 0.31
N ARG A 57 -15.76 -15.90 0.27
CA ARG A 57 -15.02 -15.63 -0.96
C ARG A 57 -14.39 -16.91 -1.52
N HIS A 58 -14.55 -17.12 -2.83
CA HIS A 58 -13.99 -18.27 -3.52
C HIS A 58 -13.26 -17.90 -4.81
N ALA A 59 -12.43 -18.82 -5.28
CA ALA A 59 -11.66 -18.64 -6.51
C ALA A 59 -12.54 -18.76 -7.75
N ILE A 60 -12.22 -17.96 -8.76
CA ILE A 60 -12.84 -17.99 -10.09
C ILE A 60 -11.75 -18.07 -11.17
N SER A 61 -12.14 -18.38 -12.39
CA SER A 61 -11.24 -18.50 -13.53
C SER A 61 -11.85 -17.96 -14.82
N GLY A 62 -11.03 -17.76 -15.82
CA GLY A 62 -11.45 -17.23 -17.10
C GLY A 62 -10.36 -17.28 -18.15
N THR A 63 -10.63 -16.63 -19.28
CA THR A 63 -9.69 -16.48 -20.39
C THR A 63 -9.52 -15.01 -20.70
N VAL A 64 -8.29 -14.56 -20.88
CA VAL A 64 -7.98 -13.20 -21.34
C VAL A 64 -8.46 -13.06 -22.78
N VAL A 65 -9.44 -12.20 -23.02
CA VAL A 65 -10.01 -11.96 -24.36
C VAL A 65 -9.51 -10.67 -24.98
N THR A 66 -8.94 -9.77 -24.17
CA THR A 66 -8.30 -8.53 -24.64
C THR A 66 -7.14 -8.17 -23.74
N ALA A 67 -6.00 -7.78 -24.34
CA ALA A 67 -4.84 -7.23 -23.64
C ALA A 67 -4.15 -6.24 -24.58
N ARG A 68 -4.54 -4.97 -24.54
CA ARG A 68 -4.04 -3.96 -25.49
C ARG A 68 -4.00 -2.57 -24.89
N ARG A 69 -3.26 -1.67 -25.53
CA ARG A 69 -3.41 -0.22 -25.37
C ARG A 69 -4.46 0.29 -26.34
N VAL A 70 -5.35 1.14 -25.86
CA VAL A 70 -6.23 1.92 -26.71
C VAL A 70 -5.49 3.20 -27.07
N SER A 71 -5.27 3.43 -28.37
CA SER A 71 -4.77 4.72 -28.85
C SER A 71 -5.91 5.74 -28.77
N GLN A 72 -5.61 6.97 -28.44
CA GLN A 72 -6.58 8.06 -28.44
C GLN A 72 -7.10 8.26 -29.88
N SER A 73 -8.34 7.83 -30.09
CA SER A 73 -9.04 7.95 -31.37
C SER A 73 -10.48 8.27 -31.08
N THR A 74 -11.02 9.29 -31.75
CA THR A 74 -12.38 9.78 -31.54
C THR A 74 -13.46 8.76 -31.85
N GLY A 75 -13.14 7.67 -32.54
CA GLY A 75 -14.07 6.58 -32.86
C GLY A 75 -14.01 5.37 -31.92
N ASN A 76 -13.09 5.35 -30.93
CA ASN A 76 -12.94 4.21 -30.04
C ASN A 76 -13.45 4.56 -28.62
N PRO A 77 -14.61 3.98 -28.17
CA PRO A 77 -15.19 4.30 -26.88
C PRO A 77 -14.34 3.84 -25.68
N THR A 78 -13.26 3.08 -25.93
CA THR A 78 -12.39 2.56 -24.86
C THR A 78 -11.03 3.27 -24.80
N TRP A 79 -10.80 4.35 -25.59
CA TRP A 79 -9.52 5.07 -25.60
C TRP A 79 -9.18 5.66 -24.20
N GLU A 80 -10.19 6.05 -23.45
CA GLU A 80 -10.05 6.56 -22.07
C GLU A 80 -9.49 5.53 -21.10
N TRP A 81 -9.56 4.23 -21.40
CA TRP A 81 -9.06 3.17 -20.52
C TRP A 81 -7.53 2.98 -20.58
N GLY A 82 -6.85 3.54 -21.59
CA GLY A 82 -5.41 3.39 -21.77
C GLY A 82 -5.00 1.94 -22.05
N TRP A 83 -4.02 1.43 -21.35
CA TRP A 83 -3.71 -0.01 -21.34
C TRP A 83 -4.75 -0.75 -20.49
N TYR A 84 -5.29 -1.83 -21.03
CA TYR A 84 -6.27 -2.62 -20.29
C TYR A 84 -6.18 -4.11 -20.62
N VAL A 85 -6.67 -4.91 -19.68
CA VAL A 85 -6.90 -6.34 -19.81
C VAL A 85 -8.39 -6.61 -19.62
N CYS A 86 -8.95 -7.50 -20.43
CA CYS A 86 -10.32 -8.02 -20.25
C CYS A 86 -10.26 -9.54 -20.13
N VAL A 87 -10.88 -10.06 -19.08
CA VAL A 87 -11.05 -11.48 -18.84
C VAL A 87 -12.52 -11.85 -19.03
N LYS A 88 -12.79 -12.86 -19.87
CA LYS A 88 -14.10 -13.52 -19.93
C LYS A 88 -14.10 -14.66 -18.93
N LEU A 89 -15.04 -14.65 -18.00
CA LEU A 89 -15.20 -15.68 -16.99
C LEU A 89 -15.64 -17.02 -17.58
N ASP A 90 -15.26 -18.09 -16.95
CA ASP A 90 -15.85 -19.39 -17.23
C ASP A 90 -17.29 -19.43 -16.71
N ALA A 91 -18.12 -20.24 -17.35
CA ALA A 91 -19.54 -20.33 -17.00
C ALA A 91 -19.77 -20.92 -15.60
N ASN A 92 -20.88 -20.51 -14.98
CA ASN A 92 -21.42 -21.09 -13.74
C ASN A 92 -20.51 -21.02 -12.51
N GLN A 93 -19.62 -20.02 -12.44
CA GLN A 93 -18.77 -19.80 -11.27
C GLN A 93 -19.36 -18.81 -10.27
N THR A 94 -20.24 -17.94 -10.73
CA THR A 94 -20.88 -16.88 -9.95
C THR A 94 -22.38 -16.90 -10.18
N PRO A 95 -23.20 -16.54 -9.18
CA PRO A 95 -24.65 -16.56 -9.30
C PRO A 95 -25.23 -15.36 -10.05
N ASP A 96 -24.41 -14.35 -10.36
CA ASP A 96 -24.82 -13.12 -11.04
C ASP A 96 -24.68 -13.23 -12.58
N ALA A 97 -25.02 -12.13 -13.27
CA ALA A 97 -24.97 -12.07 -14.72
C ALA A 97 -23.58 -11.66 -15.27
N VAL A 98 -22.58 -11.46 -14.43
CA VAL A 98 -21.26 -10.97 -14.85
C VAL A 98 -20.51 -12.07 -15.62
N ASN A 99 -20.02 -11.71 -16.81
CA ASN A 99 -19.20 -12.59 -17.65
C ASN A 99 -17.85 -11.97 -18.03
N TYR A 100 -17.66 -10.68 -17.81
CA TYR A 100 -16.46 -9.96 -18.24
C TYR A 100 -15.93 -9.08 -17.11
N LEU A 101 -14.61 -9.16 -16.88
CA LEU A 101 -13.87 -8.31 -15.95
C LEU A 101 -12.89 -7.44 -16.73
N TYR A 102 -12.89 -6.13 -16.48
CA TYR A 102 -12.04 -5.14 -17.13
C TYR A 102 -11.11 -4.49 -16.14
N PHE A 103 -9.82 -4.48 -16.43
CA PHE A 103 -8.74 -3.92 -15.62
C PHE A 103 -8.03 -2.85 -16.43
N CYS A 104 -8.31 -1.57 -16.15
CA CYS A 104 -7.95 -0.44 -16.98
C CYS A 104 -6.93 0.49 -16.32
N HIS A 105 -6.37 1.42 -17.10
CA HIS A 105 -5.34 2.39 -16.75
C HIS A 105 -3.98 1.77 -16.41
N ASN A 106 -3.72 0.56 -16.87
CA ASN A 106 -2.49 -0.17 -16.58
C ASN A 106 -1.25 0.57 -17.05
N ALA A 107 -0.17 0.51 -16.29
CA ALA A 107 1.17 0.90 -16.75
C ALA A 107 1.71 -0.13 -17.75
N LYS A 108 1.39 -1.41 -17.52
CA LYS A 108 1.83 -2.54 -18.36
C LYS A 108 0.85 -3.70 -18.22
N ASN A 109 0.50 -4.34 -19.34
CA ASN A 109 -0.20 -5.63 -19.34
C ASN A 109 0.83 -6.75 -19.18
N LEU A 110 0.56 -7.72 -18.32
CA LEU A 110 1.39 -8.91 -18.08
C LEU A 110 0.77 -10.14 -18.74
N ALA A 111 -0.56 -10.22 -18.74
CA ALA A 111 -1.30 -11.32 -19.35
C ALA A 111 -1.49 -11.09 -20.86
N ALA A 112 -1.51 -12.18 -21.62
CA ALA A 112 -1.71 -12.19 -23.07
C ALA A 112 -3.09 -12.70 -23.47
N VAL A 113 -3.61 -12.28 -24.63
CA VAL A 113 -4.87 -12.81 -25.20
C VAL A 113 -4.78 -14.31 -25.39
N GLY A 114 -5.83 -15.02 -25.00
CA GLY A 114 -5.90 -16.48 -25.00
C GLY A 114 -5.36 -17.15 -23.73
N GLN A 115 -4.66 -16.42 -22.87
CA GLN A 115 -4.15 -16.96 -21.62
C GLN A 115 -5.31 -17.35 -20.69
N ARG A 116 -5.23 -18.58 -20.14
CA ARG A 116 -6.08 -19.03 -19.03
C ARG A 116 -5.58 -18.43 -17.73
N VAL A 117 -6.50 -17.88 -16.95
CA VAL A 117 -6.19 -17.22 -15.69
C VAL A 117 -7.15 -17.66 -14.59
N LYS A 118 -6.67 -17.68 -13.37
CA LYS A 118 -7.43 -17.99 -12.16
C LYS A 118 -7.11 -16.96 -11.08
N THR A 119 -7.94 -16.90 -10.08
CA THR A 119 -7.74 -16.05 -8.89
C THR A 119 -6.28 -16.08 -8.41
N GLY A 120 -5.68 -14.91 -8.23
CA GLY A 120 -4.28 -14.71 -7.82
C GLY A 120 -3.30 -14.52 -8.98
N ASP A 121 -3.63 -14.94 -10.21
CA ASP A 121 -2.74 -14.77 -11.36
C ASP A 121 -2.54 -13.29 -11.71
N ALA A 122 -1.28 -12.90 -11.98
CA ALA A 122 -0.93 -11.53 -12.36
C ALA A 122 -1.45 -11.19 -13.76
N LEU A 123 -2.21 -10.10 -13.88
CA LEU A 123 -2.80 -9.62 -15.12
C LEU A 123 -2.12 -8.40 -15.69
N ALA A 124 -1.77 -7.44 -14.83
CA ALA A 124 -1.21 -6.14 -15.23
C ALA A 124 -0.48 -5.47 -14.07
N VAL A 125 0.14 -4.32 -14.34
CA VAL A 125 0.69 -3.41 -13.33
C VAL A 125 -0.17 -2.16 -13.30
N MET A 126 -0.58 -1.74 -12.12
CA MET A 126 -1.35 -0.51 -11.87
C MET A 126 -0.63 0.72 -12.45
N GLY A 127 -1.39 1.59 -13.10
CA GLY A 127 -0.85 2.80 -13.71
C GLY A 127 -1.88 3.95 -13.73
N ASN A 128 -1.64 4.90 -14.61
CA ASN A 128 -2.53 6.04 -14.85
C ASN A 128 -2.63 6.37 -16.35
N THR A 129 -2.60 5.36 -17.22
CA THR A 129 -2.71 5.57 -18.67
C THR A 129 -4.14 5.88 -19.10
N GLY A 130 -4.33 6.35 -20.34
CA GLY A 130 -5.63 6.80 -20.84
C GLY A 130 -6.05 8.12 -20.21
N ASN A 131 -7.35 8.31 -19.98
CA ASN A 131 -7.86 9.55 -19.39
C ASN A 131 -7.47 9.74 -17.91
N ALA A 132 -7.04 8.68 -17.21
CA ALA A 132 -6.52 8.79 -15.86
C ALA A 132 -5.28 9.72 -15.80
N ALA A 133 -4.49 9.81 -16.86
CA ALA A 133 -3.36 10.73 -16.96
C ALA A 133 -3.78 12.22 -16.95
N LEU A 134 -5.05 12.51 -17.26
CA LEU A 134 -5.60 13.86 -17.27
C LEU A 134 -6.24 14.26 -15.93
N ALA A 135 -6.33 13.33 -14.96
CA ALA A 135 -6.86 13.62 -13.64
C ALA A 135 -5.98 14.65 -12.91
N SER A 136 -6.62 15.54 -12.17
CA SER A 136 -5.92 16.51 -11.32
C SER A 136 -6.46 16.38 -9.87
N PRO A 137 -5.63 15.97 -8.94
CA PRO A 137 -4.27 15.43 -9.10
C PRO A 137 -4.25 14.07 -9.83
N PRO A 138 -3.24 13.78 -10.63
CA PRO A 138 -3.09 12.46 -11.23
C PRO A 138 -2.75 11.43 -10.14
N TYR A 139 -3.36 10.26 -10.19
CA TYR A 139 -3.04 9.15 -9.29
C TYR A 139 -3.13 7.82 -10.02
N ALA A 140 -2.27 6.88 -9.65
CA ALA A 140 -2.31 5.54 -10.20
C ALA A 140 -3.44 4.73 -9.54
N HIS A 141 -4.25 4.06 -10.36
CA HIS A 141 -5.32 3.19 -9.90
C HIS A 141 -5.68 2.17 -10.99
N CYS A 142 -6.37 1.12 -10.62
CA CYS A 142 -7.07 0.25 -11.55
C CYS A 142 -8.53 0.72 -11.63
N HIS A 143 -8.98 1.20 -12.78
CA HIS A 143 -10.41 1.30 -13.05
C HIS A 143 -10.91 -0.12 -13.34
N PHE A 144 -11.65 -0.67 -12.39
CA PHE A 144 -12.15 -2.04 -12.42
C PHE A 144 -13.64 -2.07 -12.75
N GLU A 145 -14.00 -2.69 -13.88
CA GLU A 145 -15.38 -2.87 -14.30
C GLU A 145 -15.75 -4.35 -14.39
N VAL A 146 -16.99 -4.66 -14.09
CA VAL A 146 -17.61 -5.97 -14.31
C VAL A 146 -18.86 -5.81 -15.16
N ARG A 147 -19.05 -6.68 -16.17
CA ARG A 147 -20.11 -6.56 -17.15
C ARG A 147 -20.76 -7.90 -17.49
N ALA A 148 -22.06 -7.89 -17.81
CA ALA A 148 -22.76 -9.07 -18.33
C ALA A 148 -22.35 -9.41 -19.76
N THR A 149 -22.14 -8.41 -20.60
CA THR A 149 -21.70 -8.54 -21.99
C THR A 149 -20.48 -7.68 -22.24
N ALA A 150 -19.71 -7.98 -23.30
CA ALA A 150 -18.48 -7.25 -23.61
C ALA A 150 -18.67 -5.74 -23.82
N THR A 151 -19.86 -5.31 -24.23
CA THR A 151 -20.20 -3.89 -24.49
C THR A 151 -21.28 -3.36 -23.57
N GLY A 152 -21.72 -4.14 -22.58
CA GLY A 152 -22.77 -3.75 -21.65
C GLY A 152 -22.33 -2.68 -20.65
N MET A 153 -23.29 -2.11 -19.93
CA MET A 153 -23.02 -1.21 -18.81
C MET A 153 -22.26 -1.94 -17.71
N GLY A 154 -21.41 -1.23 -16.99
CA GLY A 154 -20.75 -1.73 -15.81
C GLY A 154 -21.75 -2.02 -14.68
N LEU A 155 -21.60 -3.17 -14.05
CA LEU A 155 -22.37 -3.61 -12.88
C LEU A 155 -21.60 -3.32 -11.61
N ASN A 156 -22.23 -3.48 -10.43
CA ASN A 156 -21.58 -3.27 -9.15
C ASN A 156 -20.43 -4.28 -8.94
N PRO A 157 -19.18 -3.83 -8.83
CA PRO A 157 -18.02 -4.72 -8.76
C PRO A 157 -17.73 -5.27 -7.35
N ALA A 158 -18.49 -4.92 -6.32
CA ALA A 158 -18.19 -5.20 -4.92
C ALA A 158 -17.87 -6.69 -4.65
N GLN A 159 -18.66 -7.62 -5.25
CA GLN A 159 -18.44 -9.06 -5.06
C GLN A 159 -17.10 -9.52 -5.64
N TYR A 160 -16.64 -8.91 -6.72
CA TYR A 160 -15.36 -9.21 -7.36
C TYR A 160 -14.20 -8.49 -6.70
N MET A 161 -14.39 -7.26 -6.22
CA MET A 161 -13.40 -6.57 -5.41
C MET A 161 -13.16 -7.28 -4.07
N GLY A 162 -14.20 -7.90 -3.49
CA GLY A 162 -14.17 -8.55 -2.19
C GLY A 162 -14.37 -7.61 -1.02
N PHE A 163 -14.81 -6.37 -1.31
CA PHE A 163 -15.15 -5.35 -0.34
C PHE A 163 -16.24 -4.43 -0.88
N GLU A 164 -16.81 -3.62 -0.01
CA GLU A 164 -17.93 -2.74 -0.33
C GLU A 164 -17.54 -1.63 -1.32
N ASN A 165 -18.49 -1.19 -2.13
CA ASN A 165 -18.36 -0.02 -3.01
C ASN A 165 -18.43 1.29 -2.19
N ALA A 166 -17.48 1.48 -1.28
CA ALA A 166 -17.38 2.60 -0.35
C ALA A 166 -16.00 3.22 -0.35
N VAL A 167 -15.89 4.49 0.01
CA VAL A 167 -14.58 5.12 0.28
C VAL A 167 -13.98 4.46 1.51
N GLY A 168 -12.73 4.03 1.41
CA GLY A 168 -12.04 3.37 2.52
C GLY A 168 -10.84 2.54 2.06
N THR A 169 -10.18 1.96 3.05
CA THR A 169 -9.09 1.00 2.87
C THR A 169 -9.56 -0.37 3.33
N PHE A 170 -9.37 -1.38 2.49
CA PHE A 170 -9.88 -2.74 2.64
C PHE A 170 -8.74 -3.75 2.52
N GLY A 171 -8.87 -4.87 3.18
CA GLY A 171 -7.83 -5.90 3.27
C GLY A 171 -6.87 -5.64 4.43
N THR A 172 -5.89 -6.50 4.58
CA THR A 172 -4.90 -6.44 5.67
C THR A 172 -3.52 -6.21 5.07
N ALA A 173 -2.75 -5.30 5.66
CA ALA A 173 -1.37 -5.12 5.30
C ALA A 173 -0.62 -6.46 5.42
N PRO A 174 0.20 -6.84 4.43
CA PRO A 174 1.06 -7.99 4.57
C PRO A 174 1.96 -7.77 5.77
N GLN A 175 2.18 -8.82 6.56
CA GLN A 175 3.18 -8.74 7.63
C GLN A 175 4.56 -8.53 6.98
N ARG A 176 5.15 -7.38 7.22
CA ARG A 176 6.54 -7.12 6.86
C ARG A 176 7.43 -7.65 7.97
N PHE A 177 8.12 -8.72 7.68
CA PHE A 177 9.15 -9.27 8.55
C PHE A 177 10.55 -8.74 8.24
N ALA A 178 10.68 -7.91 7.20
CA ALA A 178 11.93 -7.33 6.75
C ALA A 178 11.87 -5.79 6.83
N PRO A 179 13.01 -5.13 7.06
CA PRO A 179 13.12 -3.68 6.91
C PRO A 179 12.78 -3.26 5.48
N PHE A 180 12.63 -1.95 5.25
CA PHE A 180 12.43 -1.40 3.91
C PHE A 180 13.52 -1.88 2.94
N SER A 181 13.13 -2.14 1.70
CA SER A 181 14.06 -2.54 0.66
C SER A 181 14.74 -1.32 0.05
N SER A 182 16.02 -1.46 -0.32
CA SER A 182 16.76 -0.39 -1.00
C SER A 182 16.02 0.14 -2.22
N GLY A 183 15.91 1.45 -2.32
CA GLY A 183 15.24 2.13 -3.43
C GLY A 183 13.72 2.29 -3.30
N GLU A 184 13.08 1.73 -2.26
CA GLU A 184 11.67 2.04 -1.95
C GLU A 184 11.51 3.53 -1.65
N CYS A 185 10.41 4.12 -2.13
CA CYS A 185 10.10 5.52 -1.87
C CYS A 185 9.42 5.67 -0.51
N LEU A 186 9.94 6.55 0.31
CA LEU A 186 9.48 6.80 1.68
C LEU A 186 9.28 8.29 1.90
N VAL A 187 8.44 8.66 2.87
CA VAL A 187 8.45 10.00 3.47
C VAL A 187 9.43 9.99 4.64
N CYS A 188 10.42 10.86 4.59
CA CYS A 188 11.28 11.13 5.72
C CYS A 188 10.73 12.34 6.50
N ALA A 189 10.48 12.16 7.78
CA ALA A 189 10.04 13.20 8.70
C ALA A 189 11.21 13.62 9.58
N ARG A 190 11.55 14.93 9.56
CA ARG A 190 12.61 15.53 10.38
C ARG A 190 12.06 16.69 11.17
N GLY A 191 12.39 16.73 12.47
CA GLY A 191 12.21 17.89 13.35
C GLY A 191 13.47 18.76 13.43
N SER A 192 13.46 19.76 14.30
CA SER A 192 14.65 20.54 14.67
C SER A 192 15.64 19.77 15.56
N GLY A 193 15.28 18.55 15.96
CA GLY A 193 16.02 17.59 16.75
C GLY A 193 15.34 16.22 16.67
N PRO A 194 15.72 15.26 17.51
CA PRO A 194 15.07 13.97 17.57
C PRO A 194 13.55 14.14 17.75
N LEU A 195 12.76 13.37 17.01
CA LEU A 195 11.31 13.44 17.10
C LEU A 195 10.82 13.06 18.51
N SER A 196 9.97 13.90 19.08
CA SER A 196 9.31 13.60 20.33
C SER A 196 8.25 12.49 20.18
N ALA A 197 7.80 11.93 21.29
CA ALA A 197 6.68 10.98 21.28
C ALA A 197 5.42 11.60 20.68
N GLY A 198 5.17 12.87 20.93
CA GLY A 198 4.05 13.62 20.34
C GLY A 198 4.18 13.72 18.82
N ASP A 199 5.37 14.04 18.31
CA ASP A 199 5.65 14.08 16.87
C ASP A 199 5.43 12.74 16.21
N ILE A 200 5.87 11.65 16.84
CA ILE A 200 5.68 10.28 16.33
C ILE A 200 4.19 9.91 16.28
N GLN A 201 3.43 10.27 17.31
CA GLN A 201 1.97 10.03 17.30
C GLN A 201 1.27 10.85 16.23
N LEU A 202 1.66 12.11 16.05
CA LEU A 202 1.13 12.97 14.98
C LEU A 202 1.47 12.39 13.60
N LEU A 203 2.71 11.91 13.41
CA LEU A 203 3.14 11.29 12.16
C LEU A 203 2.36 10.00 11.87
N LYS A 204 2.12 9.16 12.87
CA LYS A 204 1.29 7.96 12.75
C LYS A 204 -0.16 8.32 12.39
N ALA A 205 -0.77 9.27 13.08
CA ALA A 205 -2.12 9.75 12.79
C ALA A 205 -2.22 10.35 11.37
N TRP A 206 -1.20 11.09 10.94
CA TRP A 206 -1.13 11.59 9.57
C TRP A 206 -1.03 10.44 8.57
N ALA A 207 -0.12 9.49 8.78
CA ALA A 207 0.05 8.32 7.92
C ALA A 207 -1.25 7.51 7.81
N GLU A 208 -1.94 7.29 8.91
CA GLU A 208 -3.24 6.62 8.95
C GLU A 208 -4.30 7.40 8.18
N SER A 209 -4.39 8.73 8.35
CA SER A 209 -5.33 9.59 7.64
C SER A 209 -5.14 9.57 6.11
N LYS A 210 -3.93 9.26 5.65
CA LYS A 210 -3.58 9.11 4.23
C LYS A 210 -3.62 7.65 3.77
N ALA A 211 -4.14 6.75 4.62
CA ALA A 211 -4.12 5.30 4.41
C ALA A 211 -2.70 4.73 4.15
N LEU A 212 -1.68 5.40 4.67
CA LEU A 212 -0.33 4.89 4.75
C LEU A 212 -0.22 3.94 5.94
N TYR A 213 0.80 3.11 5.96
CA TYR A 213 0.96 2.12 7.04
C TYR A 213 1.35 2.76 8.37
N GLU A 214 0.61 2.51 9.42
CA GLU A 214 1.08 2.79 10.77
C GLU A 214 2.34 1.97 11.09
N GLN A 215 2.36 0.69 10.70
CA GLN A 215 3.49 -0.22 10.94
C GLN A 215 4.74 0.11 10.11
N ALA A 216 4.63 0.99 9.16
CA ALA A 216 5.75 1.43 8.31
C ALA A 216 6.41 2.72 8.81
N VAL A 217 6.09 3.18 10.01
CA VAL A 217 6.81 4.29 10.67
C VAL A 217 8.04 3.71 11.36
N GLN A 218 9.22 3.98 10.80
CA GLN A 218 10.50 3.52 11.31
C GLN A 218 11.34 4.70 11.79
N LEU A 219 11.70 4.70 13.07
CA LEU A 219 12.66 5.65 13.63
C LEU A 219 14.07 5.37 13.09
N GLN A 220 14.83 6.44 12.88
CA GLN A 220 16.22 6.41 12.45
C GLN A 220 17.15 6.81 13.59
N PRO A 221 18.44 6.39 13.54
CA PRO A 221 19.42 6.77 14.56
C PRO A 221 19.61 8.28 14.72
N ASP A 222 19.39 9.06 13.65
CA ASP A 222 19.49 10.53 13.67
C ASP A 222 18.25 11.21 14.29
N GLY A 223 17.32 10.43 14.83
CA GLY A 223 16.08 10.92 15.43
C GLY A 223 14.99 11.29 14.42
N SER A 224 15.21 11.09 13.12
CA SER A 224 14.18 11.20 12.09
C SER A 224 13.28 9.95 12.05
N ALA A 225 12.20 9.99 11.28
CA ALA A 225 11.37 8.83 11.03
C ALA A 225 11.11 8.65 9.52
N LEU A 226 11.05 7.40 9.09
CA LEU A 226 10.67 7.00 7.74
C LEU A 226 9.26 6.42 7.75
N VAL A 227 8.44 6.82 6.79
CA VAL A 227 7.07 6.31 6.60
C VAL A 227 6.92 5.77 5.19
N GLY A 228 6.53 4.53 5.06
CA GLY A 228 6.36 3.92 3.73
C GLY A 228 6.28 2.40 3.76
N PRO A 229 6.52 1.73 2.62
CA PRO A 229 6.82 2.34 1.33
C PRO A 229 5.59 2.99 0.71
N LEU A 230 5.80 4.05 -0.07
CA LEU A 230 4.74 4.74 -0.78
C LEU A 230 4.45 4.10 -2.13
N SER A 231 3.17 3.86 -2.42
CA SER A 231 2.72 3.57 -3.78
C SER A 231 2.99 4.76 -4.71
N ALA A 232 2.98 4.54 -6.02
CA ALA A 232 3.13 5.62 -6.99
C ALA A 232 2.05 6.71 -6.82
N GLY A 233 0.81 6.30 -6.51
CA GLY A 233 -0.28 7.22 -6.22
C GLY A 233 -0.08 8.03 -4.94
N ASP A 234 0.43 7.40 -3.88
CA ASP A 234 0.73 8.10 -2.62
C ASP A 234 1.88 9.10 -2.77
N GLN A 235 2.90 8.78 -3.60
CA GLN A 235 3.98 9.72 -3.91
C GLN A 235 3.45 10.98 -4.59
N ILE A 236 2.57 10.83 -5.59
CA ILE A 236 1.95 11.96 -6.28
C ILE A 236 1.08 12.76 -5.30
N TYR A 237 0.25 12.07 -4.52
CA TYR A 237 -0.59 12.71 -3.52
C TYR A 237 0.25 13.50 -2.50
N PHE A 238 1.33 12.90 -1.99
CA PHE A 238 2.24 13.56 -1.07
C PHE A 238 2.86 14.81 -1.66
N GLN A 239 3.38 14.75 -2.89
CA GLN A 239 3.99 15.90 -3.57
C GLN A 239 3.04 17.09 -3.70
N GLN A 240 1.75 16.83 -3.82
CA GLN A 240 0.72 17.87 -3.97
C GLN A 240 0.19 18.42 -2.64
N HIS A 241 0.24 17.61 -1.57
CA HIS A 241 -0.45 17.89 -0.30
C HIS A 241 0.47 17.85 0.92
N ASN A 242 1.80 17.84 0.74
CA ASN A 242 2.73 17.83 1.87
C ASN A 242 2.60 19.10 2.73
N ALA A 243 2.21 20.24 2.13
CA ALA A 243 1.96 21.49 2.85
C ALA A 243 0.81 21.35 3.87
N ASP A 244 -0.15 20.47 3.67
CA ASP A 244 -1.26 20.25 4.59
C ASP A 244 -0.77 19.74 5.95
N MET A 245 0.34 19.02 5.97
CA MET A 245 0.95 18.54 7.20
C MET A 245 1.46 19.69 8.06
N TYR A 246 2.10 20.70 7.45
CA TYR A 246 2.55 21.91 8.14
C TYR A 246 1.40 22.73 8.68
N ALA A 247 0.31 22.85 7.92
CA ALA A 247 -0.86 23.60 8.34
C ALA A 247 -1.63 22.95 9.48
N GLN A 248 -1.70 21.63 9.48
CA GLN A 248 -2.54 20.87 10.42
C GLN A 248 -1.78 20.39 11.66
N TYR A 249 -0.50 20.05 11.54
CA TYR A 249 0.30 19.42 12.60
C TYR A 249 1.60 20.16 12.92
N GLY A 250 1.89 21.23 12.22
CA GLY A 250 2.90 22.25 12.36
C GLY A 250 4.23 21.85 12.91
N VAL A 251 5.21 21.31 12.33
CA VAL A 251 6.63 21.36 12.73
C VAL A 251 7.55 20.35 12.02
N LEU A 252 7.02 19.36 11.32
CA LEU A 252 7.87 18.33 10.73
C LEU A 252 8.21 18.68 9.29
N GLY A 253 9.51 18.73 8.98
CA GLY A 253 9.97 18.70 7.60
C GLY A 253 9.71 17.31 7.01
N LEU A 254 8.86 17.24 5.99
CA LEU A 254 8.57 16.00 5.26
C LEU A 254 9.20 16.06 3.89
N THR A 255 10.00 15.03 3.55
CA THR A 255 10.64 14.89 2.24
C THR A 255 10.37 13.50 1.68
N LEU A 256 10.23 13.40 0.33
CA LEU A 256 10.26 12.12 -0.35
C LEU A 256 11.71 11.68 -0.56
N GLU A 257 12.03 10.50 -0.08
CA GLU A 257 13.36 9.93 -0.19
C GLU A 257 13.28 8.47 -0.69
N LYS A 258 14.32 8.05 -1.37
CA LYS A 258 14.52 6.63 -1.66
C LYS A 258 15.28 6.01 -0.50
N TYR A 259 14.73 4.96 0.06
CA TYR A 259 15.36 4.25 1.16
C TYR A 259 16.76 3.76 0.77
N GLN A 260 17.71 4.14 1.59
CA GLN A 260 19.05 3.58 1.62
C GLN A 260 19.18 2.85 2.95
N PRO A 261 19.41 1.53 2.95
CA PRO A 261 19.66 0.84 4.21
C PRO A 261 20.85 1.49 4.90
N PRO A 262 20.81 1.62 6.24
CA PRO A 262 21.98 2.07 6.99
C PRO A 262 23.18 1.22 6.52
N LYS A 263 24.32 1.85 6.30
CA LYS A 263 25.56 1.09 6.07
C LYS A 263 25.69 0.17 7.26
N GLU A 264 25.84 -1.13 7.00
CA GLU A 264 26.10 -2.11 8.04
C GLU A 264 27.36 -1.72 8.82
N ASN A 265 27.21 -0.92 9.85
CA ASN A 265 28.16 -0.84 10.94
C ASN A 265 27.71 -1.88 11.98
N SER A 266 27.61 -3.10 11.57
CA SER A 266 26.75 -3.99 12.29
C SER A 266 27.52 -5.10 12.92
N GLY A 267 27.71 -4.91 14.17
CA GLY A 267 27.65 -5.98 15.12
C GLY A 267 26.20 -6.41 15.36
N ARG A 268 26.04 -7.48 16.02
CA ARG A 268 24.79 -7.88 16.66
C ARG A 268 24.93 -7.70 18.15
N VAL A 269 23.81 -7.46 18.82
CA VAL A 269 23.79 -7.49 20.28
C VAL A 269 22.82 -8.57 20.74
N ARG A 270 23.18 -9.25 21.82
CA ARG A 270 22.32 -10.17 22.55
C ARG A 270 21.78 -9.45 23.77
N ILE A 271 20.48 -9.55 24.00
CA ILE A 271 19.80 -8.98 25.16
C ILE A 271 20.08 -9.86 26.39
N THR A 272 20.51 -9.24 27.48
CA THR A 272 20.97 -9.92 28.71
C THR A 272 20.35 -9.30 29.94
N THR A 273 19.04 -9.46 30.10
CA THR A 273 18.26 -8.88 31.20
C THR A 273 17.99 -9.85 32.37
N GLY A 274 18.45 -11.10 32.24
CA GLY A 274 18.22 -12.14 33.28
C GLY A 274 16.75 -12.58 33.38
N GLY A 275 16.04 -12.65 32.24
CA GLY A 275 14.67 -13.14 32.13
C GLY A 275 13.60 -12.05 32.07
N SER A 276 13.97 -10.77 32.15
CA SER A 276 13.05 -9.66 31.99
C SER A 276 12.98 -9.18 30.52
N ARG A 277 12.00 -8.34 30.19
CA ARG A 277 11.97 -7.63 28.90
C ARG A 277 12.75 -6.33 29.00
N LEU A 278 13.48 -5.98 27.93
CA LEU A 278 14.16 -4.70 27.80
C LEU A 278 13.31 -3.71 26.99
N ASN A 279 13.18 -2.50 27.52
CA ASN A 279 12.45 -1.43 26.84
C ASN A 279 13.23 -0.89 25.65
N VAL A 280 12.56 -0.80 24.51
CA VAL A 280 13.03 -0.09 23.31
C VAL A 280 12.46 1.31 23.34
N ARG A 281 13.29 2.32 23.11
CA ARG A 281 12.94 3.73 23.29
C ARG A 281 13.18 4.57 22.05
N THR A 282 12.55 5.73 22.01
CA THR A 282 12.67 6.69 20.90
C THR A 282 14.04 7.36 20.80
N ASP A 283 14.79 7.40 21.89
CA ASP A 283 16.10 8.06 21.99
C ASP A 283 16.99 7.33 22.99
N ALA A 284 18.30 7.58 22.94
CA ALA A 284 19.33 7.00 23.79
C ALA A 284 19.28 7.59 25.21
N GLY A 285 18.30 7.18 26.01
CA GLY A 285 18.12 7.65 27.38
C GLY A 285 16.91 7.06 28.09
N THR A 286 17.00 6.93 29.40
CA THR A 286 15.92 6.37 30.24
C THR A 286 14.67 7.23 30.29
N HIS A 287 14.79 8.53 30.01
CA HIS A 287 13.68 9.49 29.93
C HIS A 287 12.92 9.42 28.60
N ALA A 288 13.50 8.78 27.59
CA ALA A 288 12.88 8.63 26.28
C ALA A 288 11.68 7.69 26.33
N VAL A 289 10.71 7.92 25.43
CA VAL A 289 9.47 7.15 25.40
C VAL A 289 9.73 5.71 25.00
N GLN A 290 9.11 4.80 25.74
CA GLN A 290 9.08 3.38 25.38
C GLN A 290 8.15 3.17 24.18
N ILE A 291 8.67 2.53 23.13
CA ILE A 291 7.94 2.23 21.88
C ILE A 291 7.75 0.74 21.65
N ALA A 292 8.60 -0.10 22.24
CA ALA A 292 8.54 -1.55 22.12
C ALA A 292 9.25 -2.21 23.33
N GLN A 293 9.25 -3.54 23.33
CA GLN A 293 10.06 -4.36 24.23
C GLN A 293 10.67 -5.53 23.46
N VAL A 294 11.89 -5.93 23.84
CA VAL A 294 12.60 -7.12 23.36
C VAL A 294 12.82 -8.08 24.51
N ASN A 295 12.94 -9.38 24.21
CA ASN A 295 13.06 -10.40 25.23
C ASN A 295 14.53 -10.71 25.53
N ASP A 296 14.76 -11.23 26.74
CA ASP A 296 16.06 -11.76 27.15
C ASP A 296 16.54 -12.90 26.23
N GLY A 297 17.81 -12.93 25.93
CA GLY A 297 18.45 -13.92 25.06
C GLY A 297 18.28 -13.69 23.55
N GLU A 298 17.41 -12.79 23.11
CA GLU A 298 17.25 -12.48 21.69
C GLU A 298 18.44 -11.68 21.15
N GLU A 299 18.74 -11.89 19.85
CA GLU A 299 19.84 -11.20 19.15
C GLU A 299 19.29 -10.29 18.07
N TYR A 300 19.77 -9.04 18.06
CA TYR A 300 19.36 -8.02 17.09
C TYR A 300 20.56 -7.40 16.40
N PRO A 301 20.48 -7.14 15.09
CA PRO A 301 21.44 -6.23 14.45
C PRO A 301 21.23 -4.82 15.00
N PHE A 302 22.28 -4.04 15.10
CA PHE A 302 22.19 -2.63 15.47
C PHE A 302 22.78 -1.74 14.37
N ALA A 303 22.19 -0.57 14.17
CA ALA A 303 22.60 0.40 13.17
C ALA A 303 23.50 1.50 13.75
N ASP A 304 23.43 1.75 15.05
CA ASP A 304 24.20 2.80 15.72
C ASP A 304 24.42 2.49 17.19
N LYS A 305 25.47 3.12 17.77
CA LYS A 305 25.83 3.05 19.19
C LYS A 305 26.16 4.44 19.69
N GLN A 306 25.42 4.93 20.67
CA GLN A 306 25.57 6.26 21.23
C GLN A 306 25.42 6.25 22.76
N ASN A 307 26.36 6.85 23.47
CA ASN A 307 26.29 7.04 24.92
C ASN A 307 25.97 5.75 25.73
N GLY A 308 26.47 4.59 25.29
CA GLY A 308 26.17 3.32 25.92
C GLY A 308 24.81 2.72 25.56
N TRP A 309 24.14 3.26 24.55
CA TRP A 309 22.88 2.72 23.99
C TRP A 309 23.12 2.18 22.60
N TYR A 310 22.32 1.16 22.19
CA TYR A 310 22.33 0.58 20.86
C TYR A 310 21.02 0.86 20.16
N PHE A 311 21.07 1.31 18.90
CA PHE A 311 19.88 1.44 18.06
C PHE A 311 19.62 0.11 17.36
N LEU A 312 18.68 -0.67 17.86
CA LEU A 312 18.33 -1.97 17.31
C LEU A 312 17.50 -1.82 16.02
N LEU A 313 17.78 -2.71 15.07
CA LEU A 313 16.92 -2.96 13.91
C LEU A 313 15.97 -4.11 14.26
N LEU A 314 14.72 -3.79 14.53
CA LEU A 314 13.68 -4.75 14.91
C LEU A 314 13.03 -5.35 13.66
N ALA A 315 12.39 -6.51 13.82
CA ALA A 315 11.51 -7.05 12.81
C ALA A 315 10.39 -6.04 12.48
N GLN A 316 9.85 -6.09 11.25
CA GLN A 316 8.79 -5.21 10.74
C GLN A 316 9.22 -3.74 10.47
N GLY A 317 10.53 -3.48 10.31
CA GLY A 317 11.02 -2.14 9.98
C GLY A 317 11.00 -1.14 11.13
N ALA A 318 10.68 -1.58 12.35
CA ALA A 318 10.82 -0.76 13.52
C ALA A 318 12.28 -0.67 13.95
N GLY A 319 12.68 0.47 14.51
CA GLY A 319 13.99 0.64 15.16
C GLY A 319 13.82 1.39 16.48
N GLY A 320 14.79 1.27 17.36
CA GLY A 320 14.80 2.04 18.59
C GLY A 320 15.97 1.70 19.51
N TRP A 321 16.14 2.54 20.51
CA TRP A 321 17.28 2.51 21.41
C TRP A 321 17.06 1.58 22.61
N VAL A 322 18.04 0.76 22.91
CA VAL A 322 18.11 -0.06 24.14
C VAL A 322 19.35 0.29 24.94
N SER A 323 19.29 0.17 26.26
CA SER A 323 20.44 0.37 27.14
C SER A 323 21.49 -0.72 26.91
N GLY A 324 22.73 -0.30 26.71
CA GLY A 324 23.88 -1.20 26.60
C GLY A 324 24.26 -1.90 27.92
N GLU A 325 23.65 -1.51 29.04
CA GLU A 325 23.79 -2.27 30.31
C GLU A 325 23.18 -3.68 30.20
N TYR A 326 22.19 -3.84 29.28
CA TYR A 326 21.44 -5.07 29.08
C TYR A 326 21.57 -5.60 27.65
N ALA A 327 22.60 -5.18 26.92
CA ALA A 327 22.85 -5.62 25.54
C ALA A 327 24.36 -5.80 25.33
N VAL A 328 24.77 -7.00 24.93
CA VAL A 328 26.17 -7.37 24.74
C VAL A 328 26.42 -7.69 23.27
N GLU A 329 27.48 -7.09 22.71
CA GLU A 329 27.91 -7.39 21.33
C GLU A 329 28.32 -8.87 21.20
N VAL A 330 27.90 -9.53 20.12
CA VAL A 330 28.12 -10.95 19.80
C VAL A 330 28.62 -11.16 18.39
#